data_fdc8f519283527abc6161ca477d5d6ff
#
_entry.id   fdc8f519283527abc6161ca477d5d6ff
#
_cell.length_a   1.000
_cell.length_b   1.000
_cell.length_c   1.000
_cell.angle_alpha   90.00
_cell.angle_beta   90.00
_cell.angle_gamma   90.00
#
_symmetry.space_group_name_H-M   'P 1'
#
loop_
_entity.id
_entity.type
_entity.pdbx_description
1 polymer ?
#
loop_
_entity_poly.entity_id
_entity_poly.type
_entity_poly.pdbx_seq_one_letter_code
_entity_poly.pdbx_strand_id
1 'polypeptide(L)'
;MTPVLMLTAKGTIEDKVAGLDTGADDYLAKPFAFAELLARVRSMLRRKIADKQTLISILDLSLDLVTHKAIRSGKEIELTVKEYALLEYFIRNKNKVLSRSVISEHIWNYNFDTGTNIIDVYINHLRSKIDDGFEKKLFHTVRGVGYTMKDM
;
A
#
# COMPACT_ATOMS: atom_id res chain seq x y z
N MET A 1 2.13 10.51 16.50
CA MET A 1 3.18 11.49 16.21
C MET A 1 2.60 12.70 15.51
N THR A 2 2.84 13.88 16.02
CA THR A 2 2.27 15.12 15.48
C THR A 2 3.08 15.60 14.28
N PRO A 3 2.45 15.93 13.13
CA PRO A 3 3.19 16.48 12.01
C PRO A 3 3.80 17.84 12.35
N VAL A 4 5.00 18.09 11.83
CA VAL A 4 5.72 19.35 12.06
C VAL A 4 5.99 20.04 10.72
N LEU A 5 5.54 21.28 10.59
CA LEU A 5 5.83 22.14 9.46
C LEU A 5 6.81 23.23 9.91
N MET A 6 7.96 23.30 9.27
CA MET A 6 8.98 24.29 9.60
C MET A 6 8.81 25.53 8.73
N LEU A 7 8.62 26.69 9.38
CA LEU A 7 8.58 27.98 8.71
C LEU A 7 9.89 28.72 8.94
N THR A 8 10.52 29.21 7.87
CA THR A 8 11.82 29.84 8.00
C THR A 8 12.04 30.91 6.93
N ALA A 9 12.92 31.88 7.24
CA ALA A 9 13.36 32.87 6.28
C ALA A 9 14.42 32.32 5.31
N LYS A 10 14.99 31.15 5.61
CA LYS A 10 16.02 30.50 4.79
C LYS A 10 15.35 29.71 3.68
N GLY A 11 15.75 30.00 2.43
CA GLY A 11 15.09 29.43 1.26
C GLY A 11 15.99 28.64 0.33
N THR A 12 17.25 28.39 0.70
CA THR A 12 18.15 27.58 -0.13
C THR A 12 17.79 26.09 -0.04
N ILE A 13 18.21 25.33 -1.03
CA ILE A 13 18.01 23.89 -1.04
C ILE A 13 18.70 23.24 0.16
N GLU A 14 19.91 23.68 0.50
CA GLU A 14 20.65 23.17 1.65
C GLU A 14 19.92 23.44 2.96
N ASP A 15 19.31 24.62 3.10
CA ASP A 15 18.53 24.96 4.29
C ASP A 15 17.28 24.09 4.40
N LYS A 16 16.62 23.80 3.28
CA LYS A 16 15.45 22.91 3.26
C LYS A 16 15.82 21.48 3.63
N VAL A 17 16.92 20.97 3.13
CA VAL A 17 17.39 19.63 3.47
C VAL A 17 17.76 19.56 4.94
N ALA A 18 18.47 20.55 5.47
CA ALA A 18 18.81 20.60 6.89
C ALA A 18 17.57 20.64 7.78
N GLY A 19 16.54 21.39 7.38
CA GLY A 19 15.27 21.46 8.10
C GLY A 19 14.56 20.13 8.13
N LEU A 20 14.49 19.42 7.02
CA LEU A 20 13.86 18.10 6.92
C LEU A 20 14.67 17.05 7.68
N ASP A 21 16.00 17.12 7.64
CA ASP A 21 16.88 16.19 8.36
C ASP A 21 16.74 16.31 9.88
N THR A 22 16.28 17.45 10.39
CA THR A 22 16.02 17.62 11.83
C THR A 22 14.70 17.03 12.28
N GLY A 23 13.94 16.41 11.38
CA GLY A 23 12.71 15.70 11.71
C GLY A 23 11.42 16.44 11.38
N ALA A 24 11.48 17.54 10.64
CA ALA A 24 10.28 18.21 10.14
C ALA A 24 9.64 17.39 9.02
N ASP A 25 8.33 17.37 8.97
CA ASP A 25 7.57 16.65 7.93
C ASP A 25 7.48 17.44 6.65
N ASP A 26 7.60 18.78 6.73
CA ASP A 26 7.60 19.66 5.57
C ASP A 26 8.32 20.95 5.92
N TYR A 27 8.61 21.74 4.89
CA TYR A 27 9.40 22.97 5.02
C TYR A 27 8.81 24.05 4.13
N LEU A 28 8.62 25.25 4.68
CA LEU A 28 8.10 26.40 3.94
C LEU A 28 8.95 27.63 4.21
N ALA A 29 9.56 28.15 3.14
CA ALA A 29 10.40 29.35 3.22
C ALA A 29 9.55 30.62 3.18
N LYS A 30 9.94 31.61 3.97
CA LYS A 30 9.35 32.95 3.94
C LYS A 30 10.03 33.80 2.85
N PRO A 31 9.31 34.67 2.14
CA PRO A 31 7.87 34.92 2.22
C PRO A 31 7.07 33.81 1.52
N PHE A 32 5.89 33.48 2.02
CA PHE A 32 5.02 32.47 1.44
C PHE A 32 3.59 33.01 1.30
N ALA A 33 2.84 32.43 0.34
CA ALA A 33 1.42 32.72 0.22
C ALA A 33 0.63 31.93 1.26
N PHE A 34 -0.39 32.55 1.85
CA PHE A 34 -1.24 31.88 2.85
C PHE A 34 -1.88 30.60 2.29
N ALA A 35 -2.28 30.64 1.00
CA ALA A 35 -2.85 29.47 0.34
C ALA A 35 -1.85 28.30 0.29
N GLU A 36 -0.56 28.56 0.11
CA GLU A 36 0.49 27.54 0.12
C GLU A 36 0.62 26.90 1.50
N LEU A 37 0.62 27.72 2.56
CA LEU A 37 0.65 27.22 3.94
C LEU A 37 -0.53 26.29 4.21
N LEU A 38 -1.75 26.71 3.84
CA LEU A 38 -2.95 25.89 4.03
C LEU A 38 -2.87 24.57 3.26
N ALA A 39 -2.37 24.62 2.02
CA ALA A 39 -2.23 23.39 1.20
C ALA A 39 -1.26 22.40 1.84
N ARG A 40 -0.14 22.87 2.38
CA ARG A 40 0.83 22.00 3.05
C ARG A 40 0.29 21.42 4.34
N VAL A 41 -0.42 22.21 5.14
CA VAL A 41 -1.07 21.72 6.37
C VAL A 41 -2.11 20.67 6.05
N ARG A 42 -2.95 20.87 5.04
CA ARG A 42 -3.94 19.87 4.61
C ARG A 42 -3.28 18.58 4.16
N SER A 43 -2.18 18.66 3.41
CA SER A 43 -1.42 17.50 2.95
C SER A 43 -0.87 16.71 4.13
N MET A 44 -0.32 17.39 5.14
CA MET A 44 0.23 16.75 6.33
C MET A 44 -0.86 16.06 7.15
N LEU A 45 -2.03 16.68 7.29
CA LEU A 45 -3.16 16.08 8.00
C LEU A 45 -3.70 14.85 7.28
N ARG A 46 -3.74 14.88 5.94
CA ARG A 46 -4.15 13.71 5.17
C ARG A 46 -3.19 12.53 5.38
N ARG A 47 -1.87 12.79 5.38
CA ARG A 47 -0.86 11.76 5.65
C ARG A 47 -1.03 11.17 7.04
N LYS A 48 -1.29 12.00 8.05
CA LYS A 48 -1.53 11.54 9.41
C LYS A 48 -2.75 10.64 9.51
N ILE A 49 -3.83 10.97 8.81
CA ILE A 49 -5.04 10.14 8.77
C ILE A 49 -4.74 8.80 8.10
N ALA A 50 -4.01 8.81 6.98
CA ALA A 50 -3.60 7.57 6.30
C ALA A 50 -2.69 6.72 7.18
N ASP A 51 -1.76 7.33 7.91
CA ASP A 51 -0.83 6.63 8.80
C ASP A 51 -1.51 5.97 10.01
N LYS A 52 -2.71 6.42 10.37
CA LYS A 52 -3.48 5.79 11.45
C LYS A 52 -4.10 4.47 11.05
N GLN A 53 -4.21 4.21 9.75
CA GLN A 53 -4.78 2.97 9.24
C GLN A 53 -3.70 1.90 9.24
N THR A 54 -3.66 1.07 10.27
CA THR A 54 -2.68 -0.01 10.42
C THR A 54 -3.22 -1.38 10.03
N LEU A 55 -4.51 -1.47 9.75
CA LEU A 55 -5.16 -2.70 9.32
C LEU A 55 -6.02 -2.44 8.10
N ILE A 56 -5.89 -3.32 7.12
CA ILE A 56 -6.83 -3.38 5.99
C ILE A 56 -7.47 -4.77 5.98
N SER A 57 -8.68 -4.87 5.47
CA SER A 57 -9.40 -6.14 5.54
C SER A 57 -10.32 -6.36 4.36
N ILE A 58 -10.65 -7.62 4.15
CA ILE A 58 -11.67 -8.07 3.21
C ILE A 58 -12.35 -9.29 3.84
N LEU A 59 -13.65 -9.20 4.10
CA LEU A 59 -14.43 -10.25 4.76
C LEU A 59 -13.81 -10.63 6.11
N ASP A 60 -13.42 -11.89 6.30
CA ASP A 60 -12.80 -12.40 7.53
C ASP A 60 -11.27 -12.38 7.49
N LEU A 61 -10.68 -11.80 6.45
CA LEU A 61 -9.23 -11.65 6.31
C LEU A 61 -8.82 -10.24 6.69
N SER A 62 -7.84 -10.12 7.57
CA SER A 62 -7.21 -8.84 7.90
C SER A 62 -5.72 -8.91 7.66
N LEU A 63 -5.14 -7.78 7.26
CA LEU A 63 -3.72 -7.63 7.00
C LEU A 63 -3.16 -6.49 7.85
N ASP A 64 -2.20 -6.81 8.71
CA ASP A 64 -1.54 -5.82 9.56
C ASP A 64 -0.41 -5.16 8.78
N LEU A 65 -0.52 -3.85 8.56
CA LEU A 65 0.46 -3.10 7.76
C LEU A 65 1.75 -2.82 8.53
N VAL A 66 1.74 -3.01 9.84
CA VAL A 66 2.92 -2.80 10.69
C VAL A 66 3.72 -4.09 10.82
N THR A 67 3.07 -5.19 11.18
CA THR A 67 3.74 -6.48 11.39
C THR A 67 3.86 -7.32 10.14
N HIS A 68 3.14 -6.95 9.07
CA HIS A 68 3.05 -7.69 7.80
C HIS A 68 2.45 -9.09 7.95
N LYS A 69 1.61 -9.28 8.94
CA LYS A 69 0.93 -10.56 9.19
C LYS A 69 -0.50 -10.52 8.71
N ALA A 70 -0.95 -11.64 8.18
CA ALA A 70 -2.35 -11.83 7.79
C ALA A 70 -3.03 -12.73 8.81
N ILE A 71 -4.31 -12.44 9.08
CA ILE A 71 -5.14 -13.26 9.95
C ILE A 71 -6.46 -13.51 9.23
N ARG A 72 -6.84 -14.78 9.09
CA ARG A 72 -8.13 -15.14 8.53
C ARG A 72 -8.90 -16.03 9.50
N SER A 73 -10.08 -15.57 9.91
CA SER A 73 -10.94 -16.26 10.88
C SER A 73 -10.18 -16.62 12.17
N GLY A 74 -9.32 -15.72 12.63
CA GLY A 74 -8.53 -15.92 13.84
C GLY A 74 -7.23 -16.72 13.64
N LYS A 75 -6.99 -17.25 12.44
CA LYS A 75 -5.78 -18.01 12.13
C LYS A 75 -4.72 -17.10 11.52
N GLU A 76 -3.55 -17.07 12.14
CA GLU A 76 -2.40 -16.29 11.66
C GLU A 76 -1.76 -16.98 10.46
N ILE A 77 -1.44 -16.19 9.43
CA ILE A 77 -0.88 -16.67 8.18
C ILE A 77 0.45 -15.93 7.94
N GLU A 78 1.54 -16.67 7.79
CA GLU A 78 2.84 -16.09 7.48
C GLU A 78 2.97 -15.85 5.98
N LEU A 79 3.48 -14.66 5.62
CA LEU A 79 3.66 -14.25 4.25
C LEU A 79 5.12 -13.88 3.98
N THR A 80 5.62 -14.21 2.80
CA THR A 80 6.89 -13.66 2.32
C THR A 80 6.69 -12.20 1.96
N VAL A 81 7.81 -11.47 1.73
CA VAL A 81 7.75 -10.04 1.37
C VAL A 81 6.91 -9.80 0.13
N LYS A 82 7.08 -10.62 -0.91
CA LYS A 82 6.31 -10.47 -2.16
C LYS A 82 4.85 -10.89 -1.98
N GLU A 83 4.59 -11.92 -1.20
CA GLU A 83 3.23 -12.34 -0.90
C GLU A 83 2.47 -11.25 -0.13
N TYR A 84 3.13 -10.62 0.83
CA TYR A 84 2.56 -9.50 1.56
C TYR A 84 2.22 -8.33 0.61
N ALA A 85 3.17 -7.94 -0.23
CA ALA A 85 2.97 -6.83 -1.17
C ALA A 85 1.82 -7.12 -2.12
N LEU A 86 1.74 -8.35 -2.62
CA LEU A 86 0.69 -8.78 -3.54
C LEU A 86 -0.68 -8.80 -2.85
N LEU A 87 -0.74 -9.34 -1.64
CA LEU A 87 -1.99 -9.38 -0.87
C LEU A 87 -2.47 -7.97 -0.53
N GLU A 88 -1.58 -7.10 -0.09
CA GLU A 88 -1.91 -5.70 0.20
C GLU A 88 -2.50 -5.02 -1.03
N TYR A 89 -1.90 -5.23 -2.20
CA TYR A 89 -2.36 -4.64 -3.44
C TYR A 89 -3.77 -5.11 -3.80
N PHE A 90 -4.05 -6.40 -3.65
CA PHE A 90 -5.37 -6.96 -3.91
C PHE A 90 -6.43 -6.46 -2.93
N ILE A 91 -6.12 -6.36 -1.65
CA ILE A 91 -7.09 -5.88 -0.66
C ILE A 91 -7.44 -4.41 -0.91
N ARG A 92 -6.43 -3.59 -1.24
CA ARG A 92 -6.66 -2.17 -1.55
C ARG A 92 -7.46 -1.97 -2.83
N ASN A 93 -7.49 -2.97 -3.70
CA ASN A 93 -8.22 -2.95 -4.96
C ASN A 93 -9.31 -4.03 -5.00
N LYS A 94 -9.87 -4.38 -3.87
CA LYS A 94 -10.89 -5.42 -3.78
C LYS A 94 -12.06 -5.11 -4.71
N ASN A 95 -12.65 -6.16 -5.27
CA ASN A 95 -13.76 -6.10 -6.23
C ASN A 95 -13.38 -5.50 -7.58
N LYS A 96 -12.08 -5.26 -7.82
CA LYS A 96 -11.56 -4.82 -9.13
C LYS A 96 -10.74 -5.93 -9.76
N VAL A 97 -10.82 -6.05 -11.07
CA VAL A 97 -9.99 -7.02 -11.81
C VAL A 97 -8.63 -6.39 -12.09
N LEU A 98 -7.58 -7.08 -11.69
CA LEU A 98 -6.20 -6.64 -11.92
C LEU A 98 -5.57 -7.51 -13.00
N SER A 99 -5.09 -6.89 -14.08
CA SER A 99 -4.40 -7.62 -15.14
C SER A 99 -3.01 -8.07 -14.67
N ARG A 100 -2.47 -9.08 -15.32
CA ARG A 100 -1.11 -9.54 -15.02
C ARG A 100 -0.08 -8.42 -15.22
N SER A 101 -0.25 -7.60 -16.25
CA SER A 101 0.63 -6.45 -16.51
C SER A 101 0.61 -5.43 -15.38
N VAL A 102 -0.57 -5.09 -14.88
CA VAL A 102 -0.75 -4.15 -13.77
C VAL A 102 -0.12 -4.70 -12.50
N ILE A 103 -0.34 -5.96 -12.20
CA ILE A 103 0.24 -6.63 -11.03
C ILE A 103 1.76 -6.64 -11.13
N SER A 104 2.29 -7.02 -12.30
CA SER A 104 3.74 -7.08 -12.53
C SER A 104 4.40 -5.72 -12.35
N GLU A 105 3.82 -4.69 -12.94
CA GLU A 105 4.34 -3.33 -12.86
C GLU A 105 4.35 -2.82 -11.43
N HIS A 106 3.29 -3.09 -10.67
CA HIS A 106 3.17 -2.60 -9.29
C HIS A 106 4.08 -3.33 -8.31
N ILE A 107 4.18 -4.66 -8.43
CA ILE A 107 4.88 -5.51 -7.46
C ILE A 107 6.35 -5.68 -7.80
N TRP A 108 6.68 -5.79 -9.09
CA TRP A 108 8.05 -6.05 -9.56
C TRP A 108 8.71 -4.89 -10.28
N ASN A 109 8.00 -3.78 -10.50
CA ASN A 109 8.49 -2.55 -11.15
C ASN A 109 8.96 -2.73 -12.59
N TYR A 110 8.54 -3.78 -13.28
CA TYR A 110 8.85 -3.93 -14.69
C TYR A 110 7.78 -4.75 -15.39
N ASN A 111 7.71 -4.54 -16.70
CA ASN A 111 6.77 -5.22 -17.55
C ASN A 111 7.30 -6.62 -17.88
N PHE A 112 6.64 -7.63 -17.37
CA PHE A 112 6.93 -8.99 -17.78
C PHE A 112 6.16 -9.30 -19.06
N ASP A 113 6.82 -9.19 -20.19
CA ASP A 113 6.26 -9.57 -21.47
C ASP A 113 6.88 -10.89 -21.91
N THR A 114 6.84 -11.90 -21.08
CA THR A 114 7.71 -13.03 -21.38
C THR A 114 7.05 -14.37 -21.20
N GLY A 115 5.75 -14.44 -21.18
CA GLY A 115 5.12 -15.72 -20.94
C GLY A 115 5.61 -16.40 -19.65
N THR A 116 6.25 -15.64 -18.74
CA THR A 116 6.57 -16.17 -17.43
C THR A 116 5.31 -16.24 -16.62
N ASN A 117 5.10 -17.34 -15.94
CA ASN A 117 3.96 -17.57 -15.09
C ASN A 117 4.24 -17.19 -13.63
N ILE A 118 5.19 -16.28 -13.40
CA ILE A 118 5.59 -15.90 -12.04
C ILE A 118 4.42 -15.35 -11.23
N ILE A 119 3.56 -14.56 -11.86
CA ILE A 119 2.36 -14.01 -11.20
C ILE A 119 1.41 -15.14 -10.84
N ASP A 120 1.18 -16.07 -11.74
CA ASP A 120 0.31 -17.22 -11.50
C ASP A 120 0.86 -18.08 -10.35
N VAL A 121 2.16 -18.27 -10.27
CA VAL A 121 2.81 -19.00 -9.18
C VAL A 121 2.57 -18.31 -7.84
N TYR A 122 2.78 -16.98 -7.76
CA TYR A 122 2.56 -16.24 -6.53
C TYR A 122 1.09 -16.20 -6.12
N ILE A 123 0.18 -16.07 -7.09
CA ILE A 123 -1.25 -16.13 -6.81
C ILE A 123 -1.64 -17.50 -6.25
N ASN A 124 -1.10 -18.58 -6.82
CA ASN A 124 -1.36 -19.94 -6.32
C ASN A 124 -0.81 -20.14 -4.91
N HIS A 125 0.37 -19.59 -4.61
CA HIS A 125 0.93 -19.62 -3.25
C HIS A 125 0.00 -18.89 -2.28
N LEU A 126 -0.49 -17.70 -2.64
CA LEU A 126 -1.42 -16.96 -1.80
C LEU A 126 -2.73 -17.71 -1.63
N ARG A 127 -3.28 -18.29 -2.69
CA ARG A 127 -4.50 -19.12 -2.60
C ARG A 127 -4.32 -20.26 -1.62
N SER A 128 -3.17 -20.93 -1.65
CA SER A 128 -2.89 -22.02 -0.72
C SER A 128 -2.86 -21.54 0.73
N LYS A 129 -2.38 -20.34 0.98
CA LYS A 129 -2.29 -19.80 2.34
C LYS A 129 -3.61 -19.17 2.81
N ILE A 130 -4.31 -18.47 1.94
CA ILE A 130 -5.46 -17.63 2.29
C ILE A 130 -6.79 -18.38 2.10
N ASP A 131 -6.93 -19.15 1.02
CA ASP A 131 -8.21 -19.76 0.64
C ASP A 131 -8.34 -21.23 0.99
N ASP A 132 -7.24 -21.97 1.03
CA ASP A 132 -7.29 -23.41 1.33
C ASP A 132 -7.77 -23.63 2.77
N GLY A 133 -8.74 -24.53 2.93
CA GLY A 133 -9.35 -24.81 4.21
C GLY A 133 -10.47 -23.87 4.60
N PHE A 134 -10.80 -22.90 3.76
CA PHE A 134 -11.90 -21.98 3.99
C PHE A 134 -12.98 -22.20 2.94
N GLU A 135 -14.21 -22.16 3.38
CA GLU A 135 -15.35 -22.39 2.50
C GLU A 135 -15.45 -21.28 1.45
N LYS A 136 -15.31 -20.03 1.86
CA LYS A 136 -15.40 -18.89 0.96
C LYS A 136 -14.03 -18.53 0.41
N LYS A 137 -13.91 -18.59 -0.92
CA LYS A 137 -12.67 -18.23 -1.60
C LYS A 137 -12.66 -16.74 -1.92
N LEU A 138 -11.55 -16.07 -1.63
CA LEU A 138 -11.39 -14.63 -1.87
C LEU A 138 -10.76 -14.33 -3.23
N PHE A 139 -9.80 -15.15 -3.67
CA PHE A 139 -9.14 -14.97 -4.95
C PHE A 139 -9.92 -15.65 -6.07
N HIS A 140 -10.12 -14.93 -7.16
CA HIS A 140 -10.83 -15.43 -8.34
C HIS A 140 -10.03 -15.14 -9.60
N THR A 141 -10.00 -16.09 -10.51
CA THR A 141 -9.39 -15.93 -11.83
C THR A 141 -10.43 -15.38 -12.80
N VAL A 142 -10.07 -14.32 -13.53
CA VAL A 142 -10.87 -13.82 -14.62
C VAL A 142 -10.16 -14.19 -15.91
N ARG A 143 -10.67 -15.19 -16.61
CA ARG A 143 -10.01 -15.74 -17.80
C ARG A 143 -9.75 -14.67 -18.86
N GLY A 144 -8.52 -14.65 -19.36
CA GLY A 144 -8.11 -13.71 -20.41
C GLY A 144 -7.87 -12.29 -19.92
N VAL A 145 -8.08 -12.00 -18.63
CA VAL A 145 -7.90 -10.65 -18.07
C VAL A 145 -6.90 -10.65 -16.95
N GLY A 146 -7.13 -11.43 -15.88
CA GLY A 146 -6.25 -11.45 -14.72
C GLY A 146 -6.92 -12.05 -13.50
N TYR A 147 -6.77 -11.37 -12.38
CA TYR A 147 -7.25 -11.86 -11.08
C TYR A 147 -8.01 -10.76 -10.35
N THR A 148 -8.88 -11.20 -9.45
CA THR A 148 -9.61 -10.28 -8.57
C THR A 148 -9.77 -10.89 -7.18
N MET A 149 -9.88 -10.04 -6.18
CA MET A 149 -10.23 -10.45 -4.82
C MET A 149 -11.61 -9.91 -4.51
N LYS A 150 -12.52 -10.78 -4.14
CA LYS A 150 -13.93 -10.44 -3.90
C LYS A 150 -14.38 -10.90 -2.52
N ASP A 151 -15.25 -10.09 -1.91
CA ASP A 151 -15.86 -10.43 -0.63
C ASP A 151 -17.30 -10.97 -0.79
N MET A 152 -17.68 -11.29 -2.00
CA MET A 152 -18.99 -11.91 -2.30
C MET A 152 -18.86 -13.31 -2.83
#